data_36f989103b288702486fcab622a09f6c
#
_entry.id   36f989103b288702486fcab622a09f6c
#
_cell.length_a   1.000
_cell.length_b   1.000
_cell.length_c   1.000
_cell.angle_alpha   90.00
_cell.angle_beta   90.00
_cell.angle_gamma   90.00
#
_symmetry.space_group_name_H-M   'P 1'
#
loop_
_entity.id
_entity.type
_entity.pdbx_description
1 polymer ?
#
loop_
_entity_poly.entity_id
_entity_poly.type
_entity_poly.pdbx_seq_one_letter_code
_entity_poly.pdbx_strand_id
1 'polypeptide(L)'
;MKLTILGTGNATVTECYNTCFVISDDDRHFMVDGGGGNTILHQLKAAGLNWMDMRDIFVTHKHIDHLLGIIWMMRMILQNMNRGKYEGEATIYGHEEVIRILKEMAGEVLSAKEMKYIDDRLHMVVVEDGEECEIMGKKVTFFDIHSTKAKQFGFCMQL
;
A
#
# COMPACT_ATOMS: atom_id res chain seq x y z
N MET A 1 -2.39 -5.97 -19.01
CA MET A 1 -2.55 -5.19 -17.77
C MET A 1 -4.02 -5.12 -17.38
N LYS A 2 -4.37 -5.19 -16.08
CA LYS A 2 -5.74 -5.20 -15.54
C LYS A 2 -5.83 -4.25 -14.34
N LEU A 3 -6.89 -3.42 -14.28
CA LEU A 3 -7.25 -2.63 -13.11
C LEU A 3 -8.37 -3.36 -12.34
N THR A 4 -8.13 -3.65 -11.06
CA THR A 4 -9.12 -4.28 -10.17
C THR A 4 -9.48 -3.30 -9.05
N ILE A 5 -10.70 -2.78 -9.07
CA ILE A 5 -11.23 -1.90 -8.03
C ILE A 5 -11.66 -2.74 -6.83
N LEU A 6 -11.09 -2.48 -5.67
CA LEU A 6 -11.40 -3.18 -4.42
C LEU A 6 -12.44 -2.43 -3.58
N GLY A 7 -12.53 -1.13 -3.73
CA GLY A 7 -13.50 -0.27 -3.08
C GLY A 7 -13.64 1.07 -3.78
N THR A 8 -14.79 1.72 -3.62
CA THR A 8 -15.13 3.00 -4.26
C THR A 8 -15.71 4.03 -3.29
N GLY A 9 -15.77 3.68 -2.00
CA GLY A 9 -16.41 4.49 -0.98
C GLY A 9 -15.52 5.61 -0.43
N ASN A 10 -16.13 6.70 0.00
CA ASN A 10 -15.47 7.75 0.77
C ASN A 10 -15.30 7.34 2.25
N ALA A 11 -14.73 8.21 3.09
CA ALA A 11 -14.41 7.93 4.49
C ALA A 11 -15.61 7.44 5.33
N THR A 12 -16.83 7.88 5.05
CA THR A 12 -18.01 7.60 5.87
C THR A 12 -18.96 6.56 5.27
N VAL A 13 -18.59 5.95 4.16
CA VAL A 13 -19.40 4.93 3.50
C VAL A 13 -19.56 3.68 4.37
N THR A 14 -20.74 3.07 4.36
CA THR A 14 -21.05 1.83 5.08
C THR A 14 -21.45 0.67 4.16
N GLU A 15 -21.87 0.96 2.92
CA GLU A 15 -22.41 -0.03 1.99
C GLU A 15 -21.37 -0.64 1.03
N CYS A 16 -20.18 -0.07 0.98
CA CYS A 16 -19.06 -0.59 0.19
C CYS A 16 -17.73 -0.30 0.88
N TYR A 17 -16.64 -0.85 0.36
CA TYR A 17 -15.32 -0.58 0.92
C TYR A 17 -14.77 0.76 0.43
N ASN A 18 -13.85 1.34 1.22
CA ASN A 18 -13.20 2.61 0.89
C ASN A 18 -12.34 2.49 -0.38
N THR A 19 -12.12 3.62 -1.05
CA THR A 19 -11.41 3.67 -2.33
C THR A 19 -10.00 3.07 -2.24
N CYS A 20 -9.81 1.98 -2.96
CA CYS A 20 -8.51 1.35 -3.19
C CYS A 20 -8.59 0.41 -4.40
N PHE A 21 -7.45 0.14 -5.02
CA PHE A 21 -7.41 -0.70 -6.22
C PHE A 21 -6.05 -1.37 -6.41
N VAL A 22 -6.00 -2.34 -7.31
CA VAL A 22 -4.78 -3.05 -7.72
C VAL A 22 -4.64 -2.97 -9.24
N ILE A 23 -3.46 -2.60 -9.70
CA ILE A 23 -3.02 -2.76 -11.09
C ILE A 23 -2.23 -4.07 -11.16
N SER A 24 -2.60 -4.95 -12.09
CA SER A 24 -1.93 -6.23 -12.30
C SER A 24 -1.41 -6.35 -13.72
N ASP A 25 -0.21 -6.89 -13.86
CA ASP A 25 0.42 -7.25 -15.12
C ASP A 25 0.98 -8.67 -14.95
N ASP A 26 0.23 -9.65 -15.46
CA ASP A 26 0.40 -11.08 -15.18
C ASP A 26 0.35 -11.36 -13.66
N ASP A 27 1.42 -11.87 -13.07
CA ASP A 27 1.56 -12.22 -11.65
C ASP A 27 2.15 -11.08 -10.78
N ARG A 28 2.40 -9.91 -11.37
CA ARG A 28 2.87 -8.72 -10.66
C ARG A 28 1.73 -7.79 -10.33
N HIS A 29 1.75 -7.24 -9.13
CA HIS A 29 0.66 -6.43 -8.60
C HIS A 29 1.18 -5.15 -7.94
N PHE A 30 0.55 -4.04 -8.28
CA PHE A 30 0.76 -2.73 -7.66
C PHE A 30 -0.54 -2.29 -7.01
N MET A 31 -0.56 -2.26 -5.69
CA MET A 31 -1.71 -1.87 -4.90
C MET A 31 -1.67 -0.38 -4.59
N VAL A 32 -2.80 0.30 -4.69
CA VAL A 32 -2.94 1.72 -4.38
C VAL A 32 -3.99 1.89 -3.30
N ASP A 33 -3.55 2.43 -2.16
CA ASP A 33 -4.29 2.57 -0.90
C ASP A 33 -4.81 1.24 -0.34
N GLY A 34 -5.20 1.25 0.93
CA GLY A 34 -5.63 0.06 1.64
C GLY A 34 -7.06 0.10 2.19
N GLY A 35 -7.75 1.23 2.03
CA GLY A 35 -9.04 1.40 2.68
C GLY A 35 -8.91 1.54 4.20
N GLY A 36 -10.04 1.45 4.91
CA GLY A 36 -10.19 1.80 6.31
C GLY A 36 -9.93 0.67 7.33
N GLY A 37 -9.48 -0.51 6.91
CA GLY A 37 -9.25 -1.59 7.87
C GLY A 37 -8.97 -2.97 7.30
N ASN A 38 -9.18 -4.02 8.11
CA ASN A 38 -8.85 -5.40 7.75
C ASN A 38 -9.72 -5.99 6.62
N THR A 39 -10.82 -5.34 6.28
CA THR A 39 -11.67 -5.73 5.15
C THR A 39 -10.90 -5.72 3.83
N ILE A 40 -9.76 -5.02 3.74
CA ILE A 40 -8.86 -5.12 2.58
C ILE A 40 -8.48 -6.58 2.25
N LEU A 41 -8.25 -7.40 3.27
CA LEU A 41 -7.91 -8.82 3.09
C LEU A 41 -9.06 -9.60 2.47
N HIS A 42 -10.31 -9.28 2.85
CA HIS A 42 -11.51 -9.84 2.24
C HIS A 42 -11.66 -9.39 0.79
N GLN A 43 -11.46 -8.09 0.51
CA GLN A 43 -11.57 -7.53 -0.83
C GLN A 43 -10.56 -8.15 -1.80
N LEU A 44 -9.31 -8.32 -1.38
CA LEU A 44 -8.29 -9.01 -2.17
C LEU A 44 -8.72 -10.46 -2.47
N LYS A 45 -9.16 -11.20 -1.46
CA LYS A 45 -9.62 -12.59 -1.62
C LYS A 45 -10.84 -12.68 -2.55
N ALA A 46 -11.82 -11.79 -2.41
CA ALA A 46 -13.01 -11.75 -3.25
C ALA A 46 -12.67 -11.41 -4.71
N ALA A 47 -11.61 -10.62 -4.93
CA ALA A 47 -11.09 -10.31 -6.26
C ALA A 47 -10.20 -11.42 -6.87
N GLY A 48 -9.97 -12.51 -6.13
CA GLY A 48 -9.06 -13.61 -6.54
C GLY A 48 -7.59 -13.23 -6.46
N LEU A 49 -7.24 -12.22 -5.65
CA LEU A 49 -5.87 -11.76 -5.43
C LEU A 49 -5.36 -12.25 -4.07
N ASN A 50 -4.11 -12.69 -4.05
CA ASN A 50 -3.45 -13.08 -2.82
C ASN A 50 -2.63 -11.90 -2.29
N TRP A 51 -2.86 -11.50 -1.04
CA TRP A 51 -2.09 -10.42 -0.41
C TRP A 51 -0.57 -10.72 -0.35
N MET A 52 -0.16 -12.00 -0.34
CA MET A 52 1.26 -12.39 -0.39
C MET A 52 1.95 -12.03 -1.72
N ASP A 53 1.20 -11.81 -2.77
CA ASP A 53 1.72 -11.44 -4.08
C ASP A 53 1.80 -9.91 -4.28
N MET A 54 1.31 -9.14 -3.28
CA MET A 54 1.42 -7.68 -3.26
C MET A 54 2.86 -7.30 -2.88
N ARG A 55 3.67 -6.94 -3.88
CA ARG A 55 5.08 -6.54 -3.71
C ARG A 55 5.26 -5.04 -3.67
N ASP A 56 4.42 -4.32 -4.38
CA ASP A 56 4.47 -2.88 -4.51
C ASP A 56 3.15 -2.26 -4.03
N ILE A 57 3.24 -1.35 -3.08
CA ILE A 57 2.08 -0.68 -2.48
C ILE A 57 2.35 0.81 -2.45
N PHE A 58 1.43 1.62 -2.97
CA PHE A 58 1.49 3.07 -2.88
C PHE A 58 0.36 3.61 -2.01
N VAL A 59 0.68 4.53 -1.13
CA VAL A 59 -0.29 5.20 -0.25
C VAL A 59 -0.34 6.68 -0.61
N THR A 60 -1.50 7.11 -1.10
CA THR A 60 -1.69 8.45 -1.66
C THR A 60 -1.63 9.53 -0.60
N HIS A 61 -2.23 9.30 0.58
CA HIS A 61 -2.26 10.25 1.68
C HIS A 61 -2.66 9.59 3.02
N LYS A 62 -2.59 10.36 4.10
CA LYS A 62 -2.70 9.87 5.48
C LYS A 62 -4.10 9.60 6.03
N HIS A 63 -5.17 9.88 5.28
CA HIS A 63 -6.52 9.68 5.81
C HIS A 63 -6.79 8.22 6.14
N ILE A 64 -7.57 7.98 7.20
CA ILE A 64 -7.78 6.65 7.78
C ILE A 64 -8.45 5.67 6.81
N ASP A 65 -9.27 6.16 5.91
CA ASP A 65 -9.97 5.40 4.86
C ASP A 65 -9.06 5.02 3.67
N HIS A 66 -7.79 5.43 3.69
CA HIS A 66 -6.74 5.03 2.75
C HIS A 66 -5.61 4.25 3.43
N LEU A 67 -5.28 4.62 4.67
CA LEU A 67 -4.06 4.17 5.35
C LEU A 67 -4.25 2.95 6.26
N LEU A 68 -5.39 2.80 6.96
CA LEU A 68 -5.52 1.76 7.98
C LEU A 68 -5.45 0.33 7.43
N GLY A 69 -5.96 0.09 6.22
CA GLY A 69 -5.80 -1.19 5.55
C GLY A 69 -4.34 -1.53 5.26
N ILE A 70 -3.48 -0.52 5.07
CA ILE A 70 -2.04 -0.73 4.86
C ILE A 70 -1.36 -1.27 6.13
N ILE A 71 -1.76 -0.84 7.32
CA ILE A 71 -1.27 -1.42 8.58
C ILE A 71 -1.60 -2.91 8.65
N TRP A 72 -2.78 -3.33 8.18
CA TRP A 72 -3.13 -4.74 8.08
C TRP A 72 -2.29 -5.48 7.04
N MET A 73 -2.02 -4.87 5.89
CA MET A 73 -1.10 -5.43 4.88
C MET A 73 0.31 -5.60 5.45
N MET A 74 0.85 -4.56 6.11
CA MET A 74 2.14 -4.62 6.81
C MET A 74 2.18 -5.77 7.81
N ARG A 75 1.16 -5.87 8.69
CA ARG A 75 1.06 -6.97 9.65
C ARG A 75 1.14 -8.34 8.96
N MET A 76 0.35 -8.54 7.90
CA MET A 76 0.30 -9.82 7.20
C MET A 76 1.64 -10.16 6.53
N ILE A 77 2.26 -9.19 5.87
CA ILE A 77 3.55 -9.35 5.19
C ILE A 77 4.65 -9.65 6.23
N LEU A 78 4.81 -8.80 7.24
CA LEU A 78 5.86 -8.91 8.25
C LEU A 78 5.73 -10.18 9.09
N GLN A 79 4.50 -10.55 9.49
CA GLN A 79 4.26 -11.79 10.24
C GLN A 79 4.66 -13.02 9.41
N ASN A 80 4.39 -13.02 8.12
CA ASN A 80 4.73 -14.13 7.24
C ASN A 80 6.20 -14.13 6.80
N MET A 81 6.84 -12.98 6.73
CA MET A 81 8.31 -12.89 6.68
C MET A 81 8.93 -13.57 7.92
N ASN A 82 8.43 -13.24 9.12
CA ASN A 82 8.92 -13.84 10.38
C ASN A 82 8.66 -15.35 10.47
N ARG A 83 7.61 -15.85 9.83
CA ARG A 83 7.28 -17.30 9.75
C ARG A 83 7.98 -18.03 8.61
N GLY A 84 8.78 -17.33 7.79
CA GLY A 84 9.44 -17.90 6.62
C GLY A 84 8.47 -18.33 5.50
N LYS A 85 7.26 -17.73 5.46
CA LYS A 85 6.24 -18.02 4.44
C LYS A 85 6.13 -16.98 3.34
N TYR A 86 6.65 -15.75 3.58
CA TYR A 86 6.72 -14.71 2.59
C TYR A 86 8.13 -14.68 2.01
N GLU A 87 8.27 -15.01 0.73
CA GLU A 87 9.54 -15.00 0.02
C GLU A 87 9.81 -13.66 -0.63
N GLY A 88 11.09 -13.23 -0.65
CA GLY A 88 11.52 -11.98 -1.28
C GLY A 88 11.18 -10.74 -0.46
N GLU A 89 11.02 -9.63 -1.14
CA GLU A 89 10.88 -8.28 -0.58
C GLU A 89 9.56 -7.65 -1.00
N ALA A 90 9.15 -6.60 -0.28
CA ALA A 90 8.03 -5.74 -0.63
C ALA A 90 8.40 -4.28 -0.40
N THR A 91 7.73 -3.37 -1.10
CA THR A 91 7.98 -1.93 -1.00
C THR A 91 6.66 -1.19 -0.80
N ILE A 92 6.67 -0.26 0.16
CA ILE A 92 5.59 0.70 0.36
C ILE A 92 6.12 2.08 0.01
N TYR A 93 5.47 2.71 -0.96
CA TYR A 93 5.77 4.07 -1.44
C TYR A 93 4.77 5.06 -0.85
N GLY A 94 5.23 6.24 -0.50
CA GLY A 94 4.40 7.35 -0.06
C GLY A 94 5.23 8.60 0.20
N HIS A 95 4.61 9.77 0.28
CA HIS A 95 5.35 10.96 0.68
C HIS A 95 5.77 10.87 2.17
N GLU A 96 6.71 11.72 2.59
CA GLU A 96 7.35 11.67 3.91
C GLU A 96 6.37 11.50 5.08
N GLU A 97 5.29 12.28 5.10
CA GLU A 97 4.31 12.23 6.19
C GLU A 97 3.61 10.87 6.29
N VAL A 98 3.25 10.26 5.15
CA VAL A 98 2.62 8.92 5.11
C VAL A 98 3.58 7.87 5.62
N ILE A 99 4.81 7.85 5.13
CA ILE A 99 5.82 6.86 5.53
C ILE A 99 6.14 6.98 7.03
N ARG A 100 6.27 8.21 7.56
CA ARG A 100 6.46 8.45 8.99
C ARG A 100 5.30 7.89 9.82
N ILE A 101 4.06 8.21 9.46
CA ILE A 101 2.86 7.74 10.19
C ILE A 101 2.78 6.20 10.15
N LEU A 102 3.00 5.57 9.01
CA LEU A 102 2.98 4.10 8.90
C LEU A 102 4.04 3.45 9.80
N LYS A 103 5.26 3.99 9.82
CA LYS A 103 6.33 3.47 10.71
C LYS A 103 5.99 3.65 12.19
N GLU A 104 5.48 4.82 12.58
CA GLU A 104 5.06 5.10 13.96
C GLU A 104 3.94 4.16 14.40
N MET A 105 2.86 4.05 13.61
CA MET A 105 1.74 3.16 13.91
C MET A 105 2.17 1.69 13.97
N ALA A 106 2.95 1.24 13.02
CA ALA A 106 3.47 -0.13 13.01
C ALA A 106 4.32 -0.40 14.25
N GLY A 107 5.17 0.54 14.66
CA GLY A 107 6.00 0.46 15.88
C GLY A 107 5.19 0.31 17.16
N GLU A 108 4.00 0.92 17.23
CA GLU A 108 3.13 0.84 18.40
C GLU A 108 2.27 -0.43 18.45
N VAL A 109 1.87 -0.97 17.27
CA VAL A 109 0.87 -2.05 17.21
C VAL A 109 1.42 -3.41 16.76
N LEU A 110 2.62 -3.47 16.20
CA LEU A 110 3.25 -4.71 15.77
C LEU A 110 4.35 -5.16 16.74
N SER A 111 4.65 -6.46 16.71
CA SER A 111 5.69 -6.99 17.61
C SER A 111 7.10 -6.63 17.12
N ALA A 112 8.06 -6.59 18.07
CA ALA A 112 9.48 -6.37 17.74
C ALA A 112 10.04 -7.42 16.75
N LYS A 113 9.49 -8.65 16.76
CA LYS A 113 9.87 -9.73 15.83
C LYS A 113 9.44 -9.42 14.38
N GLU A 114 8.35 -8.69 14.23
CA GLU A 114 7.85 -8.24 12.92
C GLU A 114 8.58 -6.98 12.48
N MET A 115 8.76 -6.03 13.39
CA MET A 115 9.39 -4.73 13.09
C MET A 115 10.84 -4.83 12.58
N LYS A 116 11.57 -5.91 12.89
CA LYS A 116 12.96 -6.10 12.40
C LYS A 116 13.07 -6.18 10.87
N TYR A 117 11.95 -6.48 10.16
CA TYR A 117 11.93 -6.57 8.70
C TYR A 117 11.63 -5.23 8.02
N ILE A 118 11.24 -4.18 8.78
CA ILE A 118 11.08 -2.83 8.25
C ILE A 118 12.45 -2.32 7.80
N ASP A 119 12.52 -1.80 6.58
CA ASP A 119 13.73 -1.34 5.88
C ASP A 119 14.80 -2.44 5.65
N ASP A 120 14.50 -3.69 6.02
CA ASP A 120 15.32 -4.87 5.69
C ASP A 120 14.72 -5.59 4.47
N ARG A 121 13.47 -6.04 4.57
CA ARG A 121 12.74 -6.75 3.50
C ARG A 121 11.41 -6.09 3.13
N LEU A 122 10.81 -5.32 4.02
CA LEU A 122 9.71 -4.41 3.73
C LEU A 122 10.27 -2.99 3.67
N HIS A 123 10.54 -2.52 2.47
CA HIS A 123 11.13 -1.20 2.23
C HIS A 123 10.07 -0.11 2.33
N MET A 124 10.34 0.91 3.13
CA MET A 124 9.47 2.07 3.32
C MET A 124 10.07 3.27 2.59
N VAL A 125 9.64 3.50 1.36
CA VAL A 125 10.25 4.45 0.43
C VAL A 125 9.49 5.77 0.43
N VAL A 126 10.20 6.85 0.80
CA VAL A 126 9.69 8.22 0.63
C VAL A 126 9.85 8.62 -0.82
N VAL A 127 8.77 9.08 -1.44
CA VAL A 127 8.78 9.61 -2.81
C VAL A 127 8.53 11.11 -2.80
N GLU A 128 9.23 11.81 -3.70
CA GLU A 128 9.15 13.26 -3.87
C GLU A 128 8.34 13.64 -5.12
N ASP A 129 7.94 14.92 -5.20
CA ASP A 129 7.24 15.44 -6.37
C ASP A 129 8.11 15.37 -7.62
N GLY A 130 7.60 14.74 -8.68
CA GLY A 130 8.33 14.48 -9.92
C GLY A 130 9.29 13.27 -9.87
N GLU A 131 9.38 12.57 -8.75
CA GLU A 131 10.26 11.42 -8.63
C GLU A 131 9.79 10.24 -9.49
N GLU A 132 10.75 9.59 -10.13
CA GLU A 132 10.52 8.45 -11.01
C GLU A 132 11.14 7.18 -10.44
N CYS A 133 10.41 6.08 -10.50
CA CYS A 133 10.93 4.75 -10.18
C CYS A 133 10.38 3.70 -11.14
N GLU A 134 10.87 2.48 -11.02
CA GLU A 134 10.35 1.33 -11.75
C GLU A 134 9.49 0.46 -10.84
N ILE A 135 8.23 0.25 -11.22
CA ILE A 135 7.29 -0.65 -10.54
C ILE A 135 6.73 -1.62 -11.57
N MET A 136 6.81 -2.91 -11.31
CA MET A 136 6.40 -3.98 -12.23
C MET A 136 7.08 -3.90 -13.60
N GLY A 137 8.31 -3.36 -13.69
CA GLY A 137 9.01 -3.13 -14.96
C GLY A 137 8.45 -1.97 -15.78
N LYS A 138 7.66 -1.11 -15.17
CA LYS A 138 7.09 0.09 -15.78
C LYS A 138 7.63 1.34 -15.09
N LYS A 139 7.86 2.39 -15.87
CA LYS A 139 8.21 3.69 -15.32
C LYS A 139 6.99 4.31 -14.64
N VAL A 140 7.17 4.69 -13.38
CA VAL A 140 6.16 5.37 -12.56
C VAL A 140 6.73 6.71 -12.10
N THR A 141 5.97 7.77 -12.31
CA THR A 141 6.28 9.12 -11.82
C THR A 141 5.28 9.51 -10.76
N PHE A 142 5.74 9.88 -9.57
CA PHE A 142 4.89 10.41 -8.49
C PHE A 142 4.80 11.92 -8.56
N PHE A 143 3.68 12.49 -8.15
CA PHE A 143 3.50 13.95 -8.16
C PHE A 143 2.54 14.41 -7.06
N ASP A 144 2.81 15.60 -6.51
CA ASP A 144 1.92 16.28 -5.58
C ASP A 144 0.70 16.81 -6.33
N ILE A 145 -0.50 16.46 -5.90
CA ILE A 145 -1.75 16.99 -6.49
C ILE A 145 -2.17 18.35 -5.92
N HIS A 146 -1.36 18.91 -5.01
CA HIS A 146 -1.60 20.21 -4.37
C HIS A 146 -2.97 20.31 -3.66
N SER A 147 -3.37 19.21 -3.00
CA SER A 147 -4.60 19.17 -2.23
C SER A 147 -4.58 20.19 -1.07
N THR A 148 -5.68 20.90 -0.88
CA THR A 148 -5.81 21.93 0.18
C THR A 148 -6.13 21.35 1.56
N LYS A 149 -6.53 20.08 1.64
CA LYS A 149 -6.95 19.44 2.90
C LYS A 149 -5.81 18.65 3.58
N ALA A 150 -5.05 17.91 2.80
CA ALA A 150 -3.90 17.13 3.26
C ALA A 150 -2.93 16.97 2.09
N LYS A 151 -1.62 16.86 2.37
CA LYS A 151 -0.65 16.50 1.33
C LYS A 151 -1.04 15.16 0.73
N GLN A 152 -1.19 15.14 -0.59
CA GLN A 152 -1.68 13.96 -1.32
C GLN A 152 -0.93 13.85 -2.63
N PHE A 153 -0.43 12.64 -2.89
CA PHE A 153 0.27 12.32 -4.12
C PHE A 153 -0.59 11.48 -5.06
N GLY A 154 -0.40 11.72 -6.35
CA GLY A 154 -0.84 10.84 -7.43
C GLY A 154 0.35 10.17 -8.09
N PHE A 155 0.10 9.36 -9.09
CA PHE A 155 1.15 8.76 -9.92
C PHE A 155 0.72 8.66 -11.38
N CYS A 156 1.70 8.58 -12.26
CA CYS A 156 1.54 8.25 -13.68
C CYS A 156 2.38 7.02 -13.99
N MET A 157 1.78 5.98 -14.56
CA MET A 157 2.48 4.76 -14.98
C MET A 157 2.49 4.68 -16.50
N GLN A 158 3.67 4.50 -17.09
CA GLN A 158 3.80 4.27 -18.53
C GLN A 158 3.47 2.81 -18.86
N LEU A 159 2.52 2.60 -19.76
CA LEU A 159 2.07 1.28 -20.18
C LEU A 159 2.89 0.73 -21.34
#